data_2f0ad33c1c61b25a9e6ca491cbce6c97
#
_entry.id   2f0ad33c1c61b25a9e6ca491cbce6c97
#
_cell.length_a   1.000
_cell.length_b   1.000
_cell.length_c   1.000
_cell.angle_alpha   90.00
_cell.angle_beta   90.00
_cell.angle_gamma   90.00
#
_symmetry.space_group_name_H-M   'P 1'
#
loop_
_entity.id
_entity.type
_entity.pdbx_description
1 polymer ?
#
loop_
_entity_poly.entity_id
_entity_poly.type
_entity_poly.pdbx_seq_one_letter_code
_entity_poly.pdbx_strand_id
1 'polypeptide(L)'
;MKYDPSLRSLMFPETTPPLFKSSRAYSREMIAVESARLAYFKFEKDEQSRHTIESALAIVGFDHVEYFTGKVHGGQAIAAWQNTGTDALLAFRGTQPNDITDIATDLDIARSPWPEGGTVHTGFAVSFEELWDDVREWHARASGRPTLIAGHSLGAGLATLGATRLSSSTLVTIGSSRVGDAAFASLFGDVDVHRFVGCCDVITSLPPEQFGFVHVGKTRYIDRRGVEIADPSQEVIHDDRSHARGEYLIQHAWRIGNVGLRDLADHAPVNYVSAVLGEREA
;
A
#
# COMPACT_ATOMS: atom_id res chain seq x y z
N MET A 1 1.06 -19.50 -3.76
CA MET A 1 1.62 -19.23 -2.40
C MET A 1 0.54 -19.48 -1.37
N LYS A 2 0.86 -20.03 -0.19
CA LYS A 2 -0.09 -20.14 0.92
C LYS A 2 -0.25 -18.79 1.64
N TYR A 3 -1.35 -18.65 2.38
CA TYR A 3 -1.50 -17.56 3.33
C TYR A 3 -0.35 -17.57 4.34
N ASP A 4 0.28 -16.43 4.54
CA ASP A 4 1.42 -16.30 5.45
C ASP A 4 1.02 -15.53 6.72
N PRO A 5 0.76 -16.23 7.85
CA PRO A 5 0.41 -15.62 9.13
C PRO A 5 1.64 -15.19 9.93
N SER A 6 2.86 -15.32 9.40
CA SER A 6 4.09 -15.14 10.18
C SER A 6 4.36 -13.69 10.53
N LEU A 7 4.95 -13.49 11.71
CA LEU A 7 5.53 -12.20 12.09
C LEU A 7 6.56 -11.73 11.07
N ARG A 8 7.26 -12.66 10.41
CA ARG A 8 8.26 -12.33 9.40
C ARG A 8 7.64 -11.65 8.17
N SER A 9 6.51 -12.16 7.65
CA SER A 9 5.86 -11.57 6.48
C SER A 9 5.26 -10.20 6.78
N LEU A 10 4.82 -9.99 8.03
CA LEU A 10 4.32 -8.70 8.50
C LEU A 10 5.46 -7.71 8.73
N MET A 11 6.52 -8.12 9.44
CA MET A 11 7.58 -7.25 9.92
C MET A 11 8.74 -7.04 8.94
N PHE A 12 8.99 -7.98 8.06
CA PHE A 12 10.09 -8.00 7.11
C PHE A 12 9.65 -8.48 5.73
N PRO A 13 8.69 -7.77 5.09
CA PRO A 13 8.13 -8.19 3.80
C PRO A 13 9.18 -8.23 2.68
N GLU A 14 10.31 -7.52 2.83
CA GLU A 14 11.47 -7.56 1.95
C GLU A 14 12.21 -8.89 1.96
N THR A 15 11.98 -9.75 2.96
CA THR A 15 12.58 -11.09 2.99
C THR A 15 11.91 -12.08 2.04
N THR A 16 10.72 -11.73 1.52
CA THR A 16 10.09 -12.47 0.43
C THR A 16 10.67 -11.98 -0.90
N PRO A 17 11.23 -12.86 -1.74
CA PRO A 17 11.74 -12.48 -3.06
C PRO A 17 10.69 -11.76 -3.90
N PRO A 18 11.09 -10.95 -4.91
CA PRO A 18 10.17 -10.36 -5.86
C PRO A 18 9.30 -11.41 -6.55
N LEU A 19 8.01 -11.09 -6.75
CA LEU A 19 7.03 -12.02 -7.30
C LEU A 19 6.81 -11.87 -8.82
N PHE A 20 7.42 -10.88 -9.46
CA PHE A 20 7.38 -10.77 -10.91
C PHE A 20 8.18 -11.90 -11.59
N LYS A 21 7.58 -12.47 -12.62
CA LYS A 21 8.16 -13.54 -13.45
C LYS A 21 8.14 -13.12 -14.91
N SER A 22 9.24 -13.27 -15.63
CA SER A 22 9.36 -12.89 -17.05
C SER A 22 8.41 -13.67 -17.97
N SER A 23 7.90 -14.81 -17.51
CA SER A 23 6.97 -15.66 -18.27
C SER A 23 5.51 -15.22 -18.17
N ARG A 24 5.20 -14.11 -17.49
CA ARG A 24 3.83 -13.68 -17.18
C ARG A 24 3.62 -12.19 -17.51
N ALA A 25 2.43 -11.85 -18.04
CA ALA A 25 1.95 -10.48 -18.14
C ALA A 25 1.26 -10.06 -16.84
N TYR A 26 1.38 -8.78 -16.48
CA TYR A 26 0.81 -8.19 -15.28
C TYR A 26 -0.08 -7.00 -15.64
N SER A 27 -1.22 -6.88 -14.97
CA SER A 27 -2.03 -5.67 -15.03
C SER A 27 -1.35 -4.51 -14.28
N ARG A 28 -1.84 -3.27 -14.49
CA ARG A 28 -1.32 -2.09 -13.78
C ARG A 28 -1.48 -2.24 -12.26
N GLU A 29 -2.60 -2.78 -11.81
CA GLU A 29 -2.86 -3.01 -10.38
C GLU A 29 -1.89 -4.05 -9.79
N MET A 30 -1.62 -5.15 -10.51
CA MET A 30 -0.64 -6.15 -10.10
C MET A 30 0.76 -5.55 -9.96
N ILE A 31 1.15 -4.70 -10.93
CA ILE A 31 2.43 -3.98 -10.88
C ILE A 31 2.47 -3.06 -9.66
N ALA A 32 1.42 -2.27 -9.45
CA ALA A 32 1.32 -1.34 -8.34
C ALA A 32 1.43 -2.03 -6.97
N VAL A 33 0.67 -3.11 -6.78
CA VAL A 33 0.61 -3.83 -5.51
C VAL A 33 1.96 -4.47 -5.15
N GLU A 34 2.63 -5.10 -6.11
CA GLU A 34 3.99 -5.63 -5.86
C GLU A 34 5.01 -4.51 -5.68
N SER A 35 4.90 -3.39 -6.39
CA SER A 35 5.80 -2.25 -6.22
C SER A 35 5.65 -1.61 -4.84
N ALA A 36 4.42 -1.54 -4.28
CA ALA A 36 4.20 -1.09 -2.91
C ALA A 36 4.91 -1.99 -1.88
N ARG A 37 5.00 -3.32 -2.14
CA ARG A 37 5.77 -4.24 -1.31
C ARG A 37 7.27 -4.11 -1.56
N LEU A 38 7.72 -3.95 -2.81
CA LEU A 38 9.14 -3.75 -3.15
C LEU A 38 9.70 -2.50 -2.47
N ALA A 39 8.89 -1.48 -2.20
CA ALA A 39 9.33 -0.29 -1.46
C ALA A 39 9.83 -0.59 -0.03
N TYR A 40 9.57 -1.77 0.53
CA TYR A 40 10.11 -2.21 1.83
C TYR A 40 11.56 -2.68 1.79
N PHE A 41 12.12 -2.98 0.61
CA PHE A 41 13.54 -3.26 0.49
C PHE A 41 14.37 -2.05 0.95
N LYS A 42 15.46 -2.31 1.68
CA LYS A 42 16.26 -1.29 2.37
C LYS A 42 17.21 -0.55 1.40
N PHE A 43 16.66 0.00 0.33
CA PHE A 43 17.43 0.68 -0.72
C PHE A 43 18.29 1.86 -0.20
N GLU A 44 17.94 2.42 0.95
CA GLU A 44 18.70 3.47 1.62
C GLU A 44 19.94 2.94 2.36
N LYS A 45 20.03 1.61 2.59
CA LYS A 45 21.08 0.98 3.39
C LYS A 45 22.05 0.16 2.55
N ASP A 46 21.55 -0.51 1.52
CA ASP A 46 22.38 -1.45 0.76
C ASP A 46 22.06 -1.47 -0.73
N GLU A 47 23.11 -1.70 -1.52
CA GLU A 47 23.04 -1.73 -2.97
C GLU A 47 22.37 -3.01 -3.51
N GLN A 48 22.42 -4.10 -2.75
CA GLN A 48 21.73 -5.34 -3.12
C GLN A 48 20.21 -5.16 -3.14
N SER A 49 19.66 -4.40 -2.19
CA SER A 49 18.24 -4.01 -2.19
C SER A 49 17.86 -3.22 -3.43
N ARG A 50 18.69 -2.24 -3.83
CA ARG A 50 18.48 -1.47 -5.07
C ARG A 50 18.50 -2.37 -6.30
N HIS A 51 19.52 -3.19 -6.45
CA HIS A 51 19.63 -4.12 -7.56
C HIS A 51 18.43 -5.09 -7.63
N THR A 52 17.93 -5.55 -6.48
CA THR A 52 16.75 -6.42 -6.41
C THR A 52 15.49 -5.71 -6.91
N ILE A 53 15.26 -4.46 -6.49
CA ILE A 53 14.13 -3.64 -6.95
C ILE A 53 14.24 -3.39 -8.47
N GLU A 54 15.39 -2.93 -8.94
CA GLU A 54 15.65 -2.63 -10.36
C GLU A 54 15.43 -3.86 -11.25
N SER A 55 15.97 -5.02 -10.84
CA SER A 55 15.79 -6.28 -11.55
C SER A 55 14.32 -6.71 -11.60
N ALA A 56 13.58 -6.52 -10.52
CA ALA A 56 12.16 -6.85 -10.47
C ALA A 56 11.34 -5.93 -11.37
N LEU A 57 11.59 -4.61 -11.31
CA LEU A 57 10.87 -3.62 -12.11
C LEU A 57 11.20 -3.73 -13.60
N ALA A 58 12.42 -4.12 -13.96
CA ALA A 58 12.81 -4.39 -15.35
C ALA A 58 11.97 -5.51 -15.98
N ILE A 59 11.55 -6.54 -15.21
CA ILE A 59 10.67 -7.61 -15.71
C ILE A 59 9.34 -7.06 -16.25
N VAL A 60 8.85 -5.96 -15.66
CA VAL A 60 7.59 -5.31 -16.05
C VAL A 60 7.81 -4.01 -16.84
N GLY A 61 9.05 -3.81 -17.35
CA GLY A 61 9.38 -2.78 -18.33
C GLY A 61 9.78 -1.43 -17.78
N PHE A 62 10.04 -1.30 -16.46
CA PHE A 62 10.53 -0.06 -15.86
C PHE A 62 12.05 -0.08 -15.78
N ASP A 63 12.71 0.83 -16.50
CA ASP A 63 14.15 0.84 -16.72
C ASP A 63 14.90 1.89 -15.89
N HIS A 64 14.23 2.97 -15.54
CA HIS A 64 14.80 4.04 -14.73
C HIS A 64 14.20 4.01 -13.35
N VAL A 65 15.00 3.76 -12.34
CA VAL A 65 14.56 3.70 -10.94
C VAL A 65 15.28 4.77 -10.12
N GLU A 66 14.50 5.53 -9.36
CA GLU A 66 14.99 6.52 -8.41
C GLU A 66 14.44 6.23 -7.01
N TYR A 67 15.13 6.72 -5.99
CA TYR A 67 14.83 6.44 -4.59
C TYR A 67 14.74 7.74 -3.81
N PHE A 68 13.67 7.91 -3.03
CA PHE A 68 13.45 9.09 -2.20
C PHE A 68 13.41 8.69 -0.73
N THR A 69 14.01 9.51 0.12
CA THR A 69 14.07 9.26 1.57
C THR A 69 13.95 10.58 2.33
N GLY A 70 12.89 10.71 3.10
CA GLY A 70 12.67 11.82 4.03
C GLY A 70 13.67 11.76 5.20
N LYS A 71 14.11 12.92 5.66
CA LYS A 71 15.18 13.04 6.65
C LYS A 71 14.70 13.02 8.10
N VAL A 72 13.48 13.46 8.35
CA VAL A 72 12.93 13.69 9.70
C VAL A 72 11.80 12.72 10.03
N HIS A 73 10.79 12.62 9.15
CA HIS A 73 9.61 11.78 9.36
C HIS A 73 9.69 10.42 8.64
N GLY A 74 10.80 10.15 7.96
CA GLY A 74 11.14 8.82 7.44
C GLY A 74 10.30 8.33 6.28
N GLY A 75 9.58 9.22 5.58
CA GLY A 75 8.89 8.87 4.34
C GLY A 75 9.87 8.30 3.31
N GLN A 76 9.49 7.23 2.60
CA GLN A 76 10.33 6.62 1.57
C GLN A 76 9.50 6.22 0.37
N ALA A 77 10.11 6.35 -0.82
CA ALA A 77 9.46 5.94 -2.06
C ALA A 77 10.48 5.43 -3.09
N ILE A 78 10.00 4.55 -3.96
CA ILE A 78 10.66 4.21 -5.22
C ILE A 78 9.86 4.83 -6.34
N ALA A 79 10.55 5.39 -7.31
CA ALA A 79 9.97 5.95 -8.51
C ALA A 79 10.64 5.37 -9.74
N ALA A 80 9.88 5.15 -10.82
CA ALA A 80 10.42 4.58 -12.04
C ALA A 80 9.62 5.03 -13.27
N TRP A 81 10.23 4.98 -14.46
CA TRP A 81 9.52 5.11 -15.72
C TRP A 81 10.05 4.14 -16.77
N GLN A 82 9.24 3.92 -17.80
CA GLN A 82 9.56 3.06 -18.94
C GLN A 82 10.26 3.86 -20.05
N ASN A 83 11.36 3.35 -20.60
CA ASN A 83 12.01 3.97 -21.77
C ASN A 83 11.16 3.84 -23.04
N THR A 84 10.60 2.66 -23.26
CA THR A 84 9.83 2.33 -24.47
C THR A 84 8.32 2.35 -24.27
N GLY A 85 7.85 2.42 -23.01
CA GLY A 85 6.45 2.51 -22.64
C GLY A 85 6.02 3.93 -22.28
N THR A 86 4.76 4.07 -21.92
CA THR A 86 4.15 5.36 -21.57
C THR A 86 4.02 5.60 -20.07
N ASP A 87 4.21 4.59 -19.24
CA ASP A 87 3.88 4.66 -17.82
C ASP A 87 5.05 5.11 -16.95
N ALA A 88 4.71 5.85 -15.90
CA ALA A 88 5.56 6.09 -14.74
C ALA A 88 4.97 5.39 -13.51
N LEU A 89 5.80 5.07 -12.54
CA LEU A 89 5.45 4.39 -11.30
C LEU A 89 6.02 5.17 -10.11
N LEU A 90 5.20 5.34 -9.07
CA LEU A 90 5.61 5.90 -7.79
C LEU A 90 5.03 5.04 -6.67
N ALA A 91 5.87 4.39 -5.88
CA ALA A 91 5.43 3.50 -4.82
C ALA A 91 6.01 3.93 -3.47
N PHE A 92 5.12 4.25 -2.53
CA PHE A 92 5.49 4.69 -1.18
C PHE A 92 5.57 3.51 -0.21
N ARG A 93 6.61 3.51 0.61
CA ARG A 93 6.82 2.53 1.67
C ARG A 93 5.92 2.83 2.88
N GLY A 94 5.36 1.78 3.48
CA GLY A 94 4.71 1.87 4.77
C GLY A 94 5.70 1.93 5.93
N THR A 95 5.17 2.11 7.15
CA THR A 95 5.97 2.15 8.38
C THR A 95 6.68 0.82 8.60
N GLN A 96 7.88 0.88 9.22
CA GLN A 96 8.59 -0.31 9.68
C GLN A 96 7.82 -0.97 10.83
N PRO A 97 7.75 -2.30 10.84
CA PRO A 97 6.80 -3.04 11.67
C PRO A 97 6.95 -2.94 13.19
N ASN A 98 8.11 -2.51 13.73
CA ASN A 98 8.23 -2.27 15.17
C ASN A 98 7.17 -1.28 15.69
N ASP A 99 6.58 -0.51 14.76
CA ASP A 99 5.60 0.55 15.03
C ASP A 99 4.17 0.18 14.59
N ILE A 100 3.91 -1.04 14.06
CA ILE A 100 2.56 -1.41 13.58
C ILE A 100 1.55 -1.51 14.72
N THR A 101 1.96 -2.05 15.86
CA THR A 101 1.14 -2.03 17.07
C THR A 101 0.93 -0.61 17.57
N ASP A 102 1.95 0.23 17.45
CA ASP A 102 1.88 1.65 17.80
C ASP A 102 0.95 2.41 16.83
N ILE A 103 0.98 2.12 15.52
CA ILE A 103 0.05 2.70 14.55
C ILE A 103 -1.41 2.38 14.90
N ALA A 104 -1.70 1.14 15.34
CA ALA A 104 -3.06 0.75 15.70
C ALA A 104 -3.51 1.34 17.05
N THR A 105 -2.57 1.62 17.97
CA THR A 105 -2.85 2.09 19.32
C THR A 105 -2.70 3.60 19.48
N ASP A 106 -1.75 4.22 18.78
CA ASP A 106 -1.35 5.63 18.95
C ASP A 106 -1.71 6.49 17.73
N LEU A 107 -2.65 6.04 16.88
CA LEU A 107 -3.04 6.81 15.71
C LEU A 107 -3.59 8.17 16.16
N ASP A 108 -2.74 9.19 16.11
CA ASP A 108 -3.12 10.56 16.33
C ASP A 108 -4.21 10.93 15.32
N ILE A 109 -5.34 11.44 15.83
CA ILE A 109 -6.46 11.91 15.01
C ILE A 109 -6.29 13.36 14.57
N ALA A 110 -5.11 13.96 14.80
CA ALA A 110 -4.82 15.33 14.40
C ALA A 110 -4.90 15.49 12.89
N ARG A 111 -5.53 16.56 12.44
CA ARG A 111 -5.70 16.90 11.04
C ARG A 111 -5.09 18.25 10.72
N SER A 112 -4.50 18.35 9.53
CA SER A 112 -3.98 19.58 8.95
C SER A 112 -4.76 19.94 7.69
N PRO A 113 -4.95 21.22 7.38
CA PRO A 113 -5.46 21.65 6.08
C PRO A 113 -4.60 21.09 4.95
N TRP A 114 -5.25 20.59 3.90
CA TRP A 114 -4.54 20.13 2.71
C TRP A 114 -4.62 21.20 1.61
N PRO A 115 -3.52 21.60 0.96
CA PRO A 115 -3.54 22.72 0.01
C PRO A 115 -4.52 22.54 -1.15
N GLU A 116 -4.74 21.31 -1.60
CA GLU A 116 -5.63 20.96 -2.70
C GLU A 116 -7.10 20.92 -2.26
N GLY A 117 -7.38 20.85 -0.96
CA GLY A 117 -8.72 20.89 -0.38
C GLY A 117 -8.96 19.92 0.77
N GLY A 118 -9.84 20.30 1.69
CA GLY A 118 -10.17 19.50 2.86
C GLY A 118 -9.09 19.47 3.94
N THR A 119 -9.18 18.47 4.81
CA THR A 119 -8.18 18.21 5.86
C THR A 119 -7.72 16.76 5.81
N VAL A 120 -6.44 16.54 6.13
CA VAL A 120 -5.82 15.21 6.11
C VAL A 120 -5.11 14.92 7.43
N HIS A 121 -4.81 13.65 7.69
CA HIS A 121 -4.03 13.23 8.85
C HIS A 121 -2.67 13.93 8.85
N THR A 122 -2.36 14.63 9.97
CA THR A 122 -1.15 15.45 10.07
C THR A 122 0.14 14.64 9.84
N GLY A 123 0.22 13.43 10.40
CA GLY A 123 1.39 12.57 10.22
C GLY A 123 1.64 12.19 8.76
N PHE A 124 0.59 11.95 7.97
CA PHE A 124 0.75 11.68 6.54
C PHE A 124 1.20 12.93 5.79
N ALA A 125 0.61 14.09 6.11
CA ALA A 125 0.96 15.36 5.47
C ALA A 125 2.45 15.67 5.65
N VAL A 126 2.97 15.64 6.88
CA VAL A 126 4.38 15.98 7.16
C VAL A 126 5.34 14.98 6.53
N SER A 127 5.02 13.68 6.53
CA SER A 127 5.86 12.66 5.89
C SER A 127 5.87 12.79 4.36
N PHE A 128 4.75 13.17 3.76
CA PHE A 128 4.65 13.39 2.32
C PHE A 128 5.38 14.66 1.88
N GLU A 129 5.22 15.76 2.61
CA GLU A 129 5.85 17.04 2.27
C GLU A 129 7.38 16.96 2.26
N GLU A 130 7.99 16.08 3.07
CA GLU A 130 9.44 15.83 3.02
C GLU A 130 9.91 15.24 1.67
N LEU A 131 9.04 14.53 0.97
CA LEU A 131 9.35 13.88 -0.30
C LEU A 131 8.90 14.71 -1.51
N TRP A 132 8.06 15.73 -1.28
CA TRP A 132 7.33 16.37 -2.37
C TRP A 132 8.24 17.05 -3.41
N ASP A 133 9.29 17.74 -3.01
CA ASP A 133 10.17 18.41 -3.95
C ASP A 133 10.88 17.39 -4.86
N ASP A 134 11.41 16.31 -4.31
CA ASP A 134 12.06 15.25 -5.08
C ASP A 134 11.05 14.55 -6.02
N VAL A 135 9.85 14.24 -5.53
CA VAL A 135 8.77 13.64 -6.33
C VAL A 135 8.35 14.55 -7.48
N ARG A 136 8.19 15.84 -7.21
CA ARG A 136 7.81 16.84 -8.21
C ARG A 136 8.85 16.98 -9.31
N GLU A 137 10.13 17.02 -8.95
CA GLU A 137 11.24 17.09 -9.91
C GLU A 137 11.34 15.82 -10.76
N TRP A 138 11.19 14.66 -10.13
CA TRP A 138 11.12 13.38 -10.83
C TRP A 138 9.94 13.35 -11.82
N HIS A 139 8.75 13.73 -11.38
CA HIS A 139 7.55 13.73 -12.23
C HIS A 139 7.70 14.67 -13.44
N ALA A 140 8.34 15.83 -13.26
CA ALA A 140 8.66 16.74 -14.36
C ALA A 140 9.59 16.09 -15.39
N ARG A 141 10.59 15.31 -14.94
CA ARG A 141 11.49 14.54 -15.86
C ARG A 141 10.76 13.37 -16.51
N ALA A 142 9.77 12.77 -15.83
CA ALA A 142 8.93 11.73 -16.40
C ALA A 142 8.04 12.23 -17.55
N SER A 143 8.06 13.53 -17.87
CA SER A 143 7.49 14.13 -19.08
C SER A 143 6.00 13.89 -19.28
N GLY A 144 5.20 14.02 -18.21
CA GLY A 144 3.73 13.93 -18.26
C GLY A 144 3.21 12.51 -18.52
N ARG A 145 4.02 11.48 -18.28
CA ARG A 145 3.55 10.09 -18.37
C ARG A 145 2.42 9.84 -17.36
N PRO A 146 1.37 9.08 -17.75
CA PRO A 146 0.42 8.57 -16.78
C PRO A 146 1.13 7.86 -15.64
N THR A 147 0.88 8.30 -14.40
CA THR A 147 1.61 7.80 -13.24
C THR A 147 0.77 6.79 -12.46
N LEU A 148 1.30 5.59 -12.30
CA LEU A 148 0.76 4.57 -11.41
C LEU A 148 1.30 4.84 -10.00
N ILE A 149 0.43 5.27 -9.09
CA ILE A 149 0.81 5.60 -7.71
C ILE A 149 0.35 4.48 -6.80
N ALA A 150 1.26 3.96 -5.98
CA ALA A 150 0.98 2.83 -5.11
C ALA A 150 1.49 3.03 -3.69
N GLY A 151 0.88 2.33 -2.72
CA GLY A 151 1.37 2.29 -1.36
C GLY A 151 0.66 1.26 -0.49
N HIS A 152 1.36 0.87 0.58
CA HIS A 152 0.84 -0.02 1.62
C HIS A 152 0.85 0.70 2.96
N SER A 153 -0.20 0.53 3.78
CA SER A 153 -0.27 1.08 5.15
C SER A 153 -0.08 2.61 5.16
N LEU A 154 0.87 3.15 5.94
CA LEU A 154 1.29 4.56 5.88
C LEU A 154 1.60 4.99 4.43
N GLY A 155 2.33 4.17 3.68
CA GLY A 155 2.65 4.46 2.28
C GLY A 155 1.42 4.61 1.40
N ALA A 156 0.31 3.93 1.72
CA ALA A 156 -0.96 4.14 1.04
C ALA A 156 -1.56 5.54 1.34
N GLY A 157 -1.37 6.05 2.56
CA GLY A 157 -1.69 7.43 2.91
C GLY A 157 -0.89 8.44 2.08
N LEU A 158 0.44 8.24 1.99
CA LEU A 158 1.32 9.10 1.18
C LEU A 158 0.96 9.02 -0.32
N ALA A 159 0.69 7.82 -0.83
CA ALA A 159 0.23 7.61 -2.20
C ALA A 159 -1.07 8.37 -2.50
N THR A 160 -2.01 8.36 -1.54
CA THR A 160 -3.27 9.08 -1.65
C THR A 160 -3.05 10.59 -1.71
N LEU A 161 -2.14 11.14 -0.89
CA LEU A 161 -1.77 12.56 -0.98
C LEU A 161 -1.11 12.89 -2.32
N GLY A 162 -0.19 12.04 -2.79
CA GLY A 162 0.48 12.21 -4.09
C GLY A 162 -0.48 12.24 -5.26
N ALA A 163 -1.54 11.42 -5.23
CA ALA A 163 -2.54 11.38 -6.29
C ALA A 163 -3.37 12.67 -6.43
N THR A 164 -3.42 13.52 -5.40
CA THR A 164 -4.06 14.84 -5.50
C THR A 164 -3.19 15.90 -6.19
N ARG A 165 -1.88 15.66 -6.29
CA ARG A 165 -0.91 16.63 -6.86
C ARG A 165 -0.33 16.20 -8.20
N LEU A 166 -0.41 14.90 -8.53
CA LEU A 166 0.12 14.37 -9.79
C LEU A 166 -1.03 14.14 -10.78
N SER A 167 -1.01 14.88 -11.89
CA SER A 167 -2.01 14.75 -12.94
C SER A 167 -1.94 13.39 -13.65
N SER A 168 -3.06 12.93 -14.19
CA SER A 168 -3.17 11.67 -14.94
C SER A 168 -2.67 10.45 -14.15
N SER A 169 -3.03 10.38 -12.85
CA SER A 169 -2.63 9.27 -11.99
C SER A 169 -3.71 8.20 -11.86
N THR A 170 -3.26 6.94 -11.68
CA THR A 170 -4.07 5.84 -11.15
C THR A 170 -3.56 5.52 -9.75
N LEU A 171 -4.44 5.54 -8.77
CA LEU A 171 -4.09 5.26 -7.37
C LEU A 171 -4.42 3.82 -7.01
N VAL A 172 -3.43 3.07 -6.53
CA VAL A 172 -3.60 1.70 -6.04
C VAL A 172 -3.11 1.59 -4.61
N THR A 173 -3.99 1.28 -3.68
CA THR A 173 -3.64 1.16 -2.26
C THR A 173 -3.95 -0.22 -1.71
N ILE A 174 -3.10 -0.74 -0.86
CA ILE A 174 -3.30 -1.98 -0.10
C ILE A 174 -3.17 -1.69 1.41
N GLY A 175 -4.12 -2.18 2.20
CA GLY A 175 -4.13 -1.97 3.64
C GLY A 175 -4.20 -0.49 4.07
N SER A 176 -4.83 0.36 3.27
CA SER A 176 -4.87 1.81 3.52
C SER A 176 -5.79 2.17 4.67
N SER A 177 -5.29 2.97 5.60
CA SER A 177 -6.11 3.72 6.54
C SER A 177 -6.91 4.83 5.83
N ARG A 178 -7.83 5.48 6.55
CA ARG A 178 -8.50 6.70 6.08
C ARG A 178 -7.52 7.87 6.14
N VAL A 179 -7.46 8.67 5.08
CA VAL A 179 -6.43 9.72 4.95
C VAL A 179 -6.93 11.11 5.31
N GLY A 180 -8.17 11.43 4.95
CA GLY A 180 -8.73 12.77 5.16
C GLY A 180 -10.24 12.77 5.32
N ASP A 181 -10.81 13.97 5.32
CA ASP A 181 -12.24 14.20 5.45
C ASP A 181 -12.99 14.08 4.10
N ALA A 182 -14.32 14.30 4.14
CA ALA A 182 -15.15 14.21 2.95
C ALA A 182 -14.78 15.27 1.88
N ALA A 183 -14.31 16.44 2.29
CA ALA A 183 -13.88 17.48 1.35
C ALA A 183 -12.58 17.04 0.63
N PHE A 184 -11.63 16.45 1.35
CA PHE A 184 -10.45 15.84 0.75
C PHE A 184 -10.83 14.68 -0.19
N ALA A 185 -11.71 13.78 0.25
CA ALA A 185 -12.13 12.63 -0.57
C ALA A 185 -12.84 13.05 -1.88
N SER A 186 -13.49 14.21 -1.90
CA SER A 186 -14.15 14.73 -3.11
C SER A 186 -13.16 15.11 -4.24
N LEU A 187 -11.86 15.25 -3.94
CA LEU A 187 -10.82 15.51 -4.96
C LEU A 187 -10.61 14.32 -5.90
N PHE A 188 -11.12 13.15 -5.57
CA PHE A 188 -10.88 11.91 -6.32
C PHE A 188 -12.00 11.55 -7.32
N GLY A 189 -12.93 12.47 -7.61
CA GLY A 189 -14.06 12.20 -8.51
C GLY A 189 -13.66 11.65 -9.89
N ASP A 190 -12.55 12.14 -10.45
CA ASP A 190 -12.01 11.75 -11.76
C ASP A 190 -10.73 10.91 -11.67
N VAL A 191 -10.28 10.55 -10.47
CA VAL A 191 -9.10 9.70 -10.28
C VAL A 191 -9.51 8.23 -10.28
N ASP A 192 -8.82 7.42 -11.08
CA ASP A 192 -8.98 5.96 -11.05
C ASP A 192 -8.35 5.39 -9.77
N VAL A 193 -9.20 4.90 -8.85
CA VAL A 193 -8.79 4.46 -7.51
C VAL A 193 -9.11 2.99 -7.28
N HIS A 194 -8.08 2.21 -6.99
CA HIS A 194 -8.16 0.79 -6.63
C HIS A 194 -7.73 0.59 -5.18
N ARG A 195 -8.68 0.51 -4.25
CA ARG A 195 -8.42 0.33 -2.81
C ARG A 195 -8.65 -1.11 -2.39
N PHE A 196 -7.56 -1.87 -2.24
CA PHE A 196 -7.60 -3.25 -1.75
C PHE A 196 -7.64 -3.32 -0.23
N VAL A 197 -8.57 -4.12 0.28
CA VAL A 197 -8.83 -4.31 1.72
C VAL A 197 -8.76 -5.80 2.04
N GLY A 198 -7.76 -6.20 2.80
CA GLY A 198 -7.63 -7.57 3.31
C GLY A 198 -8.72 -7.91 4.33
N CYS A 199 -9.15 -9.15 4.35
CA CYS A 199 -10.30 -9.67 5.13
C CYS A 199 -10.43 -9.03 6.52
N CYS A 200 -9.48 -9.31 7.42
CA CYS A 200 -9.53 -8.82 8.80
C CYS A 200 -8.62 -7.62 9.07
N ASP A 201 -7.92 -7.08 8.06
CA ASP A 201 -6.95 -6.01 8.24
C ASP A 201 -7.56 -4.81 9.01
N VAL A 202 -7.15 -4.66 10.28
CA VAL A 202 -7.67 -3.64 11.20
C VAL A 202 -7.24 -2.22 10.80
N ILE A 203 -6.07 -2.06 10.17
CA ILE A 203 -5.55 -0.74 9.77
C ILE A 203 -6.50 -0.04 8.80
N THR A 204 -7.20 -0.82 7.97
CA THR A 204 -8.21 -0.27 7.05
C THR A 204 -9.45 0.32 7.75
N SER A 205 -9.58 0.11 9.05
CA SER A 205 -10.67 0.69 9.85
C SER A 205 -10.26 2.00 10.56
N LEU A 206 -8.99 2.40 10.46
CA LEU A 206 -8.41 3.54 11.17
C LEU A 206 -8.17 4.74 10.24
N PRO A 207 -8.18 5.98 10.77
CA PRO A 207 -8.89 6.38 11.99
C PRO A 207 -10.39 6.10 11.88
N PRO A 208 -11.11 5.91 13.00
CA PRO A 208 -12.56 5.67 12.96
C PRO A 208 -13.34 6.83 12.29
N GLU A 209 -14.41 6.50 11.57
CA GLU A 209 -15.25 7.47 10.83
C GLU A 209 -15.85 8.55 11.71
N GLN A 210 -16.12 8.24 12.96
CA GLN A 210 -16.65 9.18 13.95
C GLN A 210 -15.75 10.41 14.19
N PHE A 211 -14.47 10.33 13.82
CA PHE A 211 -13.55 11.45 13.85
C PHE A 211 -13.53 12.26 12.54
N GLY A 212 -14.45 11.98 11.62
CA GLY A 212 -14.62 12.71 10.38
C GLY A 212 -13.66 12.30 9.26
N PHE A 213 -12.97 11.16 9.40
CA PHE A 213 -12.17 10.58 8.33
C PHE A 213 -13.01 9.68 7.44
N VAL A 214 -12.78 9.73 6.13
CA VAL A 214 -13.45 8.88 5.16
C VAL A 214 -12.46 8.20 4.21
N HIS A 215 -12.88 7.13 3.58
CA HIS A 215 -12.09 6.46 2.56
C HIS A 215 -12.22 7.13 1.20
N VAL A 216 -11.17 7.00 0.39
CA VAL A 216 -11.14 7.33 -1.03
C VAL A 216 -11.33 6.06 -1.84
N GLY A 217 -12.18 6.12 -2.87
CA GLY A 217 -12.47 5.02 -3.79
C GLY A 217 -13.32 3.90 -3.19
N LYS A 218 -13.77 3.01 -4.07
CA LYS A 218 -14.56 1.83 -3.70
C LYS A 218 -13.68 0.72 -3.14
N THR A 219 -14.29 -0.14 -2.31
CA THR A 219 -13.60 -1.29 -1.72
C THR A 219 -13.41 -2.40 -2.76
N ARG A 220 -12.18 -2.87 -2.91
CA ARG A 220 -11.82 -4.14 -3.54
C ARG A 220 -11.41 -5.09 -2.42
N TYR A 221 -12.36 -5.85 -1.93
CA TYR A 221 -12.19 -6.69 -0.76
C TYR A 221 -11.52 -8.01 -1.12
N ILE A 222 -10.51 -8.41 -0.36
CA ILE A 222 -9.85 -9.72 -0.47
C ILE A 222 -10.38 -10.59 0.66
N ASP A 223 -11.16 -11.61 0.34
CA ASP A 223 -11.76 -12.51 1.32
C ASP A 223 -10.72 -13.38 2.07
N ARG A 224 -11.17 -14.14 3.06
CA ARG A 224 -10.29 -15.01 3.87
C ARG A 224 -9.52 -16.06 3.06
N ARG A 225 -9.95 -16.35 1.84
CA ARG A 225 -9.31 -17.30 0.91
C ARG A 225 -8.39 -16.61 -0.09
N GLY A 226 -8.36 -15.27 -0.11
CA GLY A 226 -7.57 -14.49 -1.04
C GLY A 226 -8.28 -14.22 -2.37
N VAL A 227 -9.60 -14.37 -2.42
CA VAL A 227 -10.41 -14.04 -3.60
C VAL A 227 -10.88 -12.60 -3.50
N GLU A 228 -10.73 -11.85 -4.59
CA GLU A 228 -11.20 -10.47 -4.67
C GLU A 228 -12.72 -10.41 -4.89
N ILE A 229 -13.39 -9.55 -4.13
CA ILE A 229 -14.81 -9.22 -4.27
C ILE A 229 -14.94 -7.70 -4.40
N ALA A 230 -15.50 -7.23 -5.51
CA ALA A 230 -15.69 -5.81 -5.76
C ALA A 230 -16.90 -5.28 -4.97
N ASP A 231 -16.66 -4.25 -4.15
CA ASP A 231 -17.67 -3.48 -3.40
C ASP A 231 -18.71 -4.35 -2.67
N PRO A 232 -18.31 -5.33 -1.83
CA PRO A 232 -19.24 -6.23 -1.15
C PRO A 232 -20.07 -5.50 -0.08
N SER A 233 -21.24 -6.05 0.26
CA SER A 233 -22.04 -5.53 1.36
C SER A 233 -21.32 -5.69 2.71
N GLN A 234 -21.68 -4.86 3.69
CA GLN A 234 -21.13 -4.95 5.05
C GLN A 234 -21.46 -6.29 5.72
N GLU A 235 -22.59 -6.91 5.37
CA GLU A 235 -22.98 -8.23 5.86
C GLU A 235 -22.00 -9.31 5.37
N VAL A 236 -21.67 -9.31 4.06
CA VAL A 236 -20.69 -10.23 3.47
C VAL A 236 -19.32 -10.09 4.14
N ILE A 237 -18.86 -8.85 4.34
CA ILE A 237 -17.58 -8.57 5.02
C ILE A 237 -17.62 -9.07 6.47
N HIS A 238 -18.71 -8.81 7.20
CA HIS A 238 -18.85 -9.20 8.60
C HIS A 238 -18.79 -10.74 8.76
N ASP A 239 -19.54 -11.45 7.94
CA ASP A 239 -19.61 -12.92 7.98
C ASP A 239 -18.25 -13.54 7.63
N ASP A 240 -17.60 -13.05 6.58
CA ASP A 240 -16.28 -13.54 6.18
C ASP A 240 -15.24 -13.30 7.29
N ARG A 241 -15.21 -12.11 7.90
CA ARG A 241 -14.33 -11.78 9.02
C ARG A 241 -14.56 -12.65 10.24
N SER A 242 -15.82 -12.94 10.56
CA SER A 242 -16.18 -13.80 11.70
C SER A 242 -15.63 -15.22 11.52
N HIS A 243 -15.85 -15.82 10.36
CA HIS A 243 -15.30 -17.12 10.02
C HIS A 243 -13.77 -17.12 10.01
N ALA A 244 -13.19 -16.09 9.39
CA ALA A 244 -11.74 -15.93 9.28
C ALA A 244 -11.03 -15.91 10.64
N ARG A 245 -11.55 -15.14 11.60
CA ARG A 245 -11.00 -15.08 12.97
C ARG A 245 -11.10 -16.42 13.69
N GLY A 246 -12.24 -17.12 13.56
CA GLY A 246 -12.43 -18.43 14.14
C GLY A 246 -11.45 -19.48 13.60
N GLU A 247 -11.29 -19.54 12.28
CA GLU A 247 -10.34 -20.43 11.61
C GLU A 247 -8.89 -20.11 12.03
N TYR A 248 -8.55 -18.83 12.12
CA TYR A 248 -7.21 -18.38 12.48
C TYR A 248 -6.81 -18.78 13.91
N LEU A 249 -7.70 -18.60 14.86
CA LEU A 249 -7.47 -19.00 16.25
C LEU A 249 -7.16 -20.50 16.36
N ILE A 250 -7.83 -21.34 15.58
CA ILE A 250 -7.63 -22.80 15.60
C ILE A 250 -6.34 -23.19 14.89
N GLN A 251 -6.01 -22.55 13.75
CA GLN A 251 -4.97 -23.04 12.86
C GLN A 251 -3.62 -22.35 13.05
N HIS A 252 -3.58 -21.08 13.47
CA HIS A 252 -2.41 -20.22 13.38
C HIS A 252 -2.00 -19.51 14.68
N ALA A 253 -2.94 -18.99 15.47
CA ALA A 253 -2.67 -18.05 16.55
C ALA A 253 -1.72 -18.57 17.63
N TRP A 254 -1.70 -19.86 17.87
CA TRP A 254 -0.89 -20.53 18.90
C TRP A 254 0.50 -20.97 18.41
N ARG A 255 0.79 -20.84 17.11
CA ARG A 255 2.09 -21.26 16.54
C ARG A 255 3.14 -20.20 16.77
N ILE A 256 4.29 -20.63 17.32
CA ILE A 256 5.44 -19.74 17.52
C ILE A 256 5.89 -19.14 16.17
N GLY A 257 6.11 -17.83 16.15
CA GLY A 257 6.52 -17.10 14.95
C GLY A 257 5.35 -16.56 14.10
N ASN A 258 4.10 -16.92 14.45
CA ASN A 258 2.94 -16.30 13.83
C ASN A 258 2.50 -15.04 14.59
N VAL A 259 1.77 -14.18 13.88
CA VAL A 259 1.03 -13.06 14.47
C VAL A 259 -0.12 -13.63 15.31
N GLY A 260 -0.31 -13.13 16.53
CA GLY A 260 -1.32 -13.68 17.44
C GLY A 260 -2.77 -13.44 17.02
N LEU A 261 -3.03 -12.42 16.20
CA LEU A 261 -4.35 -12.02 15.74
C LEU A 261 -4.38 -11.91 14.21
N ARG A 262 -5.42 -12.47 13.59
CA ARG A 262 -5.63 -12.36 12.15
C ARG A 262 -5.74 -10.90 11.68
N ASP A 263 -6.32 -10.05 12.50
CA ASP A 263 -6.52 -8.64 12.24
C ASP A 263 -5.21 -7.89 11.93
N LEU A 264 -4.09 -8.34 12.49
CA LEU A 264 -2.76 -7.82 12.18
C LEU A 264 -2.06 -8.67 11.09
N ALA A 265 -2.27 -9.98 11.07
CA ALA A 265 -1.66 -10.85 10.06
C ALA A 265 -2.14 -10.53 8.64
N ASP A 266 -3.43 -10.17 8.49
CA ASP A 266 -4.00 -9.78 7.21
C ASP A 266 -3.45 -8.43 6.69
N HIS A 267 -2.77 -7.65 7.55
CA HIS A 267 -2.06 -6.42 7.16
C HIS A 267 -0.74 -6.68 6.44
N ALA A 268 -0.20 -7.91 6.48
CA ALA A 268 1.06 -8.20 5.81
C ALA A 268 0.98 -7.98 4.29
N PRO A 269 1.85 -7.13 3.69
CA PRO A 269 1.76 -6.80 2.26
C PRO A 269 1.96 -8.02 1.36
N VAL A 270 2.68 -9.05 1.81
CA VAL A 270 2.85 -10.32 1.09
C VAL A 270 1.51 -11.01 0.83
N ASN A 271 0.59 -10.96 1.80
CA ASN A 271 -0.74 -11.54 1.67
C ASN A 271 -1.61 -10.80 0.65
N TYR A 272 -1.51 -9.47 0.58
CA TYR A 272 -2.16 -8.66 -0.45
C TYR A 272 -1.62 -9.00 -1.85
N VAL A 273 -0.29 -8.98 -1.99
CA VAL A 273 0.36 -9.23 -3.28
C VAL A 273 0.03 -10.62 -3.79
N SER A 274 0.15 -11.67 -2.96
CA SER A 274 -0.15 -13.04 -3.37
C SER A 274 -1.60 -13.22 -3.83
N ALA A 275 -2.53 -12.52 -3.22
CA ALA A 275 -3.95 -12.55 -3.60
C ALA A 275 -4.17 -11.81 -4.94
N VAL A 276 -3.72 -10.55 -5.06
CA VAL A 276 -3.93 -9.72 -6.26
C VAL A 276 -3.21 -10.30 -7.48
N LEU A 277 -2.01 -10.86 -7.29
CA LEU A 277 -1.31 -11.55 -8.37
C LEU A 277 -1.93 -12.92 -8.73
N GLY A 278 -2.92 -13.42 -7.97
CA GLY A 278 -3.48 -14.75 -8.18
C GLY A 278 -2.48 -15.89 -7.93
N GLU A 279 -1.48 -15.64 -7.08
CA GLU A 279 -0.47 -16.63 -6.66
C GLU A 279 -0.90 -17.36 -5.37
N ARG A 280 -2.03 -16.95 -4.75
CA ARG A 280 -2.52 -17.56 -3.52
C ARG A 280 -3.18 -18.91 -3.82
N GLU A 281 -2.73 -19.93 -3.15
CA GLU A 281 -3.35 -21.27 -3.17
C GLU A 281 -4.61 -21.23 -2.32
N ALA A 282 -5.70 -21.80 -2.85
CA ALA A 282 -6.99 -21.90 -2.17
C ALA A 282 -6.93 -22.81 -0.92
#